data_780b17351b2ca86723d19d2261317564
#
_entry.id   780b17351b2ca86723d19d2261317564
#
_cell.length_a   1.000
_cell.length_b   1.000
_cell.length_c   1.000
_cell.angle_alpha   90.00
_cell.angle_beta   90.00
_cell.angle_gamma   90.00
#
_symmetry.space_group_name_H-M   'P 1'
#
loop_
_entity.id
_entity.type
_entity.pdbx_description
1 polymer ?
#
loop_
_entity_poly.entity_id
_entity_poly.type
_entity_poly.pdbx_seq_one_letter_code
_entity_poly.pdbx_strand_id
1 'polypeptide(L)'
;MTKMIHTMIRVRDLDRSLQFYRDALELEIKDQYVFDGFSLTYLANEESGFELELTHNHDQIEPYTHGSGYGHLAVSVDDIEQAHKRIKSLGIEAGDIKAFDHQQKHLATFFFVTDPDGYKIEFLQRQGRYL
;
A
#
# COMPACT_ATOMS: atom_id res chain seq x y z
N MET A 1 -22.90 0.26 -14.75
CA MET A 1 -22.07 0.80 -13.65
C MET A 1 -20.61 0.40 -13.85
N THR A 2 -19.69 1.27 -13.47
CA THR A 2 -18.26 0.97 -13.56
C THR A 2 -17.79 0.15 -12.34
N LYS A 3 -16.72 -0.65 -12.53
CA LYS A 3 -16.08 -1.40 -11.46
C LYS A 3 -14.64 -0.93 -11.31
N MET A 4 -14.24 -0.58 -10.10
CA MET A 4 -12.85 -0.25 -9.80
C MET A 4 -12.03 -1.53 -9.79
N ILE A 5 -10.94 -1.59 -10.56
CA ILE A 5 -10.15 -2.81 -10.72
C ILE A 5 -8.71 -2.69 -10.21
N HIS A 6 -8.08 -1.54 -10.36
CA HIS A 6 -6.73 -1.33 -9.84
C HIS A 6 -6.40 0.14 -9.67
N THR A 7 -5.36 0.41 -8.90
CA THR A 7 -4.63 1.67 -8.91
C THR A 7 -3.18 1.39 -9.27
N MET A 8 -2.51 2.34 -9.92
CA MET A 8 -1.14 2.16 -10.40
C MET A 8 -0.20 3.16 -9.72
N ILE A 9 0.96 2.65 -9.29
CA ILE A 9 2.07 3.48 -8.85
C ILE A 9 3.33 3.09 -9.64
N ARG A 10 4.25 4.05 -9.79
CA ARG A 10 5.54 3.82 -10.42
C ARG A 10 6.58 3.53 -9.36
N VAL A 11 7.38 2.49 -9.58
CA VAL A 11 8.42 2.07 -8.65
C VAL A 11 9.77 2.09 -9.35
N ARG A 12 10.80 2.53 -8.61
CA ARG A 12 12.15 2.66 -9.16
C ARG A 12 12.91 1.34 -9.16
N ASP A 13 12.69 0.52 -8.15
CA ASP A 13 13.33 -0.79 -7.96
C ASP A 13 12.24 -1.82 -7.71
N LEU A 14 11.92 -2.62 -8.73
CA LEU A 14 10.79 -3.54 -8.66
C LEU A 14 10.97 -4.61 -7.56
N ASP A 15 12.17 -5.21 -7.47
CA ASP A 15 12.42 -6.28 -6.49
C ASP A 15 12.26 -5.75 -5.06
N ARG A 16 12.75 -4.55 -4.78
CA ARG A 16 12.61 -3.90 -3.48
C ARG A 16 11.13 -3.62 -3.15
N SER A 17 10.38 -3.14 -4.11
CA SER A 17 8.96 -2.87 -3.93
C SER A 17 8.15 -4.15 -3.74
N LEU A 18 8.44 -5.20 -4.51
CA LEU A 18 7.78 -6.50 -4.35
C LEU A 18 8.03 -7.09 -2.96
N GLN A 19 9.27 -6.99 -2.47
CA GLN A 19 9.61 -7.44 -1.12
C GLN A 19 8.81 -6.67 -0.06
N PHE A 20 8.73 -5.35 -0.21
CA PHE A 20 7.97 -4.50 0.72
C PHE A 20 6.49 -4.88 0.73
N TYR A 21 5.85 -4.97 -0.43
CA TYR A 21 4.42 -5.23 -0.49
C TYR A 21 4.06 -6.65 -0.07
N ARG A 22 4.95 -7.61 -0.29
CA ARG A 22 4.79 -8.97 0.25
C ARG A 22 4.87 -8.96 1.77
N ASP A 23 5.89 -8.31 2.33
CA ASP A 23 6.14 -8.34 3.77
C ASP A 23 5.15 -7.45 4.55
N ALA A 24 4.90 -6.24 4.06
CA ALA A 24 4.07 -5.27 4.78
C ALA A 24 2.58 -5.49 4.57
N LEU A 25 2.15 -5.76 3.32
CA LEU A 25 0.73 -5.86 2.97
C LEU A 25 0.27 -7.28 2.64
N GLU A 26 1.19 -8.26 2.67
CA GLU A 26 0.87 -9.66 2.36
C GLU A 26 0.27 -9.81 0.96
N LEU A 27 0.75 -9.00 0.01
CA LEU A 27 0.31 -9.07 -1.39
C LEU A 27 1.21 -10.00 -2.18
N GLU A 28 0.61 -10.72 -3.11
CA GLU A 28 1.29 -11.62 -4.03
C GLU A 28 1.13 -11.16 -5.47
N ILE A 29 2.07 -11.58 -6.33
CA ILE A 29 1.97 -11.30 -7.75
C ILE A 29 0.84 -12.15 -8.34
N LYS A 30 -0.12 -11.48 -8.97
CA LYS A 30 -1.21 -12.14 -9.70
C LYS A 30 -0.89 -12.25 -11.18
N ASP A 31 -0.31 -11.21 -11.77
CA ASP A 31 0.13 -11.18 -13.15
C ASP A 31 1.33 -10.28 -13.30
N GLN A 32 2.15 -10.56 -14.33
CA GLN A 32 3.29 -9.70 -14.66
C GLN A 32 3.53 -9.73 -16.16
N TYR A 33 3.73 -8.55 -16.75
CA TYR A 33 4.00 -8.39 -18.17
C TYR A 33 5.25 -7.54 -18.36
N VAL A 34 6.24 -8.11 -19.03
CA VAL A 34 7.50 -7.41 -19.31
C VAL A 34 7.50 -6.96 -20.76
N PHE A 35 7.70 -5.66 -20.96
CA PHE A 35 7.79 -5.05 -22.28
C PHE A 35 9.20 -4.49 -22.51
N ASP A 36 9.44 -4.03 -23.72
CA ASP A 36 10.66 -3.29 -24.01
C ASP A 36 10.58 -1.94 -23.29
N GLY A 37 11.50 -1.72 -22.34
CA GLY A 37 11.61 -0.49 -21.58
C GLY A 37 10.80 -0.39 -20.28
N PHE A 38 9.82 -1.27 -20.05
CA PHE A 38 9.05 -1.24 -18.80
C PHE A 38 8.38 -2.59 -18.50
N SER A 39 7.89 -2.73 -17.27
CA SER A 39 7.08 -3.88 -16.86
C SER A 39 5.88 -3.43 -16.04
N LEU A 40 4.84 -4.27 -16.04
CA LEU A 40 3.62 -4.11 -15.25
C LEU A 40 3.49 -5.33 -14.34
N THR A 41 3.32 -5.11 -13.05
CA THR A 41 3.14 -6.20 -12.08
C THR A 41 1.89 -5.91 -11.24
N TYR A 42 0.98 -6.86 -11.18
CA TYR A 42 -0.30 -6.73 -10.47
C TYR A 42 -0.25 -7.52 -9.17
N LEU A 43 -0.54 -6.85 -8.06
CA LEU A 43 -0.47 -7.42 -6.72
C LEU A 43 -1.85 -7.46 -6.08
N ALA A 44 -2.16 -8.56 -5.42
CA ALA A 44 -3.36 -8.70 -4.60
C ALA A 44 -3.18 -9.88 -3.62
N ASN A 45 -4.15 -10.08 -2.74
CA ASN A 45 -4.28 -11.27 -1.91
C ASN A 45 -5.73 -11.74 -1.92
N GLU A 46 -6.05 -12.77 -1.15
CA GLU A 46 -7.41 -13.35 -1.15
C GLU A 46 -8.48 -12.41 -0.62
N GLU A 47 -8.11 -11.43 0.20
CA GLU A 47 -9.04 -10.44 0.75
C GLU A 47 -9.42 -9.37 -0.26
N SER A 48 -8.60 -9.13 -1.29
CA SER A 48 -8.74 -7.98 -2.19
C SER A 48 -9.16 -8.41 -3.59
N GLY A 49 -10.32 -7.93 -4.05
CA GLY A 49 -10.68 -8.00 -5.47
C GLY A 49 -10.15 -6.81 -6.29
N PHE A 50 -9.52 -5.85 -5.65
CA PHE A 50 -8.89 -4.67 -6.24
C PHE A 50 -7.38 -4.86 -6.19
N GLU A 51 -6.68 -4.49 -7.26
CA GLU A 51 -5.25 -4.76 -7.40
C GLU A 51 -4.41 -3.50 -7.29
N LEU A 52 -3.19 -3.66 -6.81
CA LEU A 52 -2.15 -2.65 -6.91
C LEU A 52 -1.27 -2.99 -8.11
N GLU A 53 -1.24 -2.10 -9.10
CA GLU A 53 -0.38 -2.25 -10.26
C GLU A 53 0.93 -1.47 -10.05
N LEU A 54 2.06 -2.16 -10.18
CA LEU A 54 3.38 -1.53 -10.14
C LEU A 54 3.89 -1.39 -11.57
N THR A 55 4.15 -0.15 -11.99
CA THR A 55 4.85 0.12 -13.24
C THR A 55 6.32 0.37 -12.95
N HIS A 56 7.20 -0.43 -13.57
CA HIS A 56 8.62 -0.27 -13.45
C HIS A 56 9.20 0.13 -14.81
N ASN A 57 9.63 1.38 -14.94
CA ASN A 57 10.36 1.86 -16.12
C ASN A 57 11.83 1.46 -15.96
N HIS A 58 12.35 0.64 -16.86
CA HIS A 58 13.65 -0.05 -16.69
C HIS A 58 14.85 0.89 -16.60
N ASP A 59 14.76 2.06 -17.21
CA ASP A 59 15.84 3.06 -17.22
C ASP A 59 15.64 4.19 -16.21
N GLN A 60 14.64 4.09 -15.34
CA GLN A 60 14.39 5.10 -14.32
C GLN A 60 15.47 5.05 -13.22
N ILE A 61 16.27 6.11 -13.10
CA ILE A 61 17.33 6.21 -12.10
C ILE A 61 16.92 7.13 -10.95
N GLU A 62 16.33 8.29 -11.29
CA GLU A 62 15.97 9.30 -10.30
C GLU A 62 14.72 8.90 -9.52
N PRO A 63 14.62 9.29 -8.22
CA PRO A 63 13.40 9.09 -7.46
C PRO A 63 12.21 9.77 -8.12
N TYR A 64 11.04 9.15 -8.03
CA TYR A 64 9.80 9.80 -8.46
C TYR A 64 9.40 10.91 -7.47
N THR A 65 8.80 11.97 -7.99
CA THR A 65 8.18 13.01 -7.17
C THR A 65 6.67 12.78 -7.15
N HIS A 66 6.05 13.06 -6.01
CA HIS A 66 4.59 12.85 -5.85
C HIS A 66 3.80 14.15 -5.95
N GLY A 67 4.49 15.28 -5.96
CA GLY A 67 3.86 16.59 -6.01
C GLY A 67 3.00 16.85 -4.77
N SER A 68 1.98 17.66 -4.94
CA SER A 68 1.03 18.00 -3.86
C SER A 68 -0.30 17.25 -3.96
N GLY A 69 -0.45 16.39 -4.97
CA GLY A 69 -1.74 15.75 -5.27
C GLY A 69 -1.91 14.34 -4.75
N TYR A 70 -0.81 13.62 -4.48
CA TYR A 70 -0.91 12.25 -3.97
C TYR A 70 -1.27 12.28 -2.48
N GLY A 71 -2.24 11.46 -2.08
CA GLY A 71 -2.58 11.23 -0.68
C GLY A 71 -1.96 9.94 -0.18
N HIS A 72 -2.76 8.87 -0.16
CA HIS A 72 -2.30 7.57 0.31
C HIS A 72 -3.16 6.44 -0.25
N LEU A 73 -2.60 5.24 -0.24
CA LEU A 73 -3.33 3.99 -0.39
C LEU A 73 -3.77 3.55 1.01
N ALA A 74 -4.94 2.96 1.15
CA ALA A 74 -5.42 2.48 2.44
C ALA A 74 -5.71 0.98 2.40
N VAL A 75 -5.36 0.31 3.48
CA VAL A 75 -5.67 -1.11 3.70
C VAL A 75 -6.32 -1.28 5.08
N SER A 76 -7.14 -2.31 5.24
CA SER A 76 -7.72 -2.62 6.55
C SER A 76 -7.14 -3.91 7.11
N VAL A 77 -7.03 -3.98 8.42
CA VAL A 77 -6.51 -5.14 9.16
C VAL A 77 -7.46 -5.49 10.31
N ASP A 78 -7.48 -6.77 10.68
CA ASP A 78 -8.36 -7.27 11.72
C ASP A 78 -7.94 -6.77 13.12
N ASP A 79 -6.64 -6.65 13.36
CA ASP A 79 -6.09 -6.20 14.64
C ASP A 79 -4.96 -5.20 14.37
N ILE A 80 -5.26 -3.92 14.56
CA ILE A 80 -4.32 -2.83 14.24
C ILE A 80 -3.07 -2.87 15.11
N GLU A 81 -3.19 -3.28 16.37
CA GLU A 81 -2.02 -3.34 17.27
C GLU A 81 -1.07 -4.46 16.89
N GLN A 82 -1.61 -5.63 16.53
CA GLN A 82 -0.80 -6.73 16.02
C GLN A 82 -0.13 -6.37 14.69
N ALA A 83 -0.88 -5.74 13.78
CA ALA A 83 -0.32 -5.29 12.49
C ALA A 83 0.83 -4.30 12.72
N HIS A 84 0.66 -3.35 13.63
CA HIS A 84 1.68 -2.36 13.96
C HIS A 84 2.95 -3.04 14.49
N LYS A 85 2.81 -3.98 15.43
CA LYS A 85 3.94 -4.75 15.96
C LYS A 85 4.64 -5.55 14.87
N ARG A 86 3.88 -6.21 14.00
CA ARG A 86 4.41 -7.01 12.89
C ARG A 86 5.23 -6.14 11.95
N ILE A 87 4.70 -5.00 11.53
CA ILE A 87 5.40 -4.06 10.64
C ILE A 87 6.72 -3.61 11.27
N LYS A 88 6.70 -3.25 12.54
CA LYS A 88 7.93 -2.84 13.24
C LYS A 88 8.93 -3.98 13.37
N SER A 89 8.46 -5.20 13.58
CA SER A 89 9.34 -6.37 13.68
C SER A 89 10.04 -6.69 12.36
N LEU A 90 9.49 -6.26 11.23
CA LEU A 90 10.09 -6.40 9.91
C LEU A 90 11.14 -5.33 9.62
N GLY A 91 11.38 -4.42 10.56
CA GLY A 91 12.29 -3.30 10.36
C GLY A 91 11.71 -2.16 9.55
N ILE A 92 10.39 -2.17 9.32
CA ILE A 92 9.69 -1.11 8.60
C ILE A 92 9.25 -0.06 9.63
N GLU A 93 9.59 1.20 9.35
CA GLU A 93 9.17 2.30 10.20
C GLU A 93 7.66 2.49 10.10
N ALA A 94 6.98 2.54 11.24
CA ALA A 94 5.55 2.77 11.33
C ALA A 94 5.27 3.96 12.23
N GLY A 95 4.36 4.82 11.81
CA GLY A 95 3.87 5.91 12.65
C GLY A 95 3.09 5.37 13.84
N ASP A 96 2.81 6.23 14.81
CA ASP A 96 2.03 5.85 15.99
C ASP A 96 0.57 5.53 15.60
N ILE A 97 -0.02 4.60 16.32
CA ILE A 97 -1.45 4.32 16.18
C ILE A 97 -2.22 5.53 16.71
N LYS A 98 -3.15 6.04 15.91
CA LYS A 98 -3.98 7.19 16.24
C LYS A 98 -5.45 6.86 16.09
N ALA A 99 -6.29 7.57 16.84
CA ALA A 99 -7.73 7.47 16.74
C ALA A 99 -8.32 8.77 16.20
N PHE A 100 -9.40 8.66 15.44
CA PHE A 100 -10.05 9.77 14.76
C PHE A 100 -11.54 9.74 15.06
N ASP A 101 -12.06 10.85 15.57
CA ASP A 101 -13.49 10.97 15.87
C ASP A 101 -14.15 11.96 14.91
N HIS A 102 -15.43 11.73 14.64
CA HIS A 102 -16.27 12.64 13.90
C HIS A 102 -17.58 12.85 14.67
N GLN A 103 -17.89 14.09 15.02
CA GLN A 103 -19.08 14.45 15.78
C GLN A 103 -19.23 13.60 17.05
N GLN A 104 -18.12 13.47 17.81
CA GLN A 104 -18.03 12.74 19.07
C GLN A 104 -18.22 11.22 18.95
N LYS A 105 -18.16 10.68 17.70
CA LYS A 105 -18.21 9.24 17.45
C LYS A 105 -16.89 8.79 16.86
N HIS A 106 -16.43 7.62 17.30
CA HIS A 106 -15.21 7.02 16.74
C HIS A 106 -15.40 6.73 15.25
N LEU A 107 -14.49 7.23 14.43
CA LEU A 107 -14.49 6.99 12.98
C LEU A 107 -13.45 5.96 12.58
N ALA A 108 -12.20 6.15 13.00
CA ALA A 108 -11.07 5.33 12.53
C ALA A 108 -9.99 5.19 13.59
N THR A 109 -9.32 4.04 13.58
CA THR A 109 -8.04 3.81 14.24
C THR A 109 -7.05 3.40 13.17
N PHE A 110 -5.90 4.05 13.10
CA PHE A 110 -4.99 3.92 11.96
C PHE A 110 -3.55 4.20 12.32
N PHE A 111 -2.64 3.77 11.45
CA PHE A 111 -1.26 4.23 11.42
C PHE A 111 -0.78 4.26 9.96
N PHE A 112 0.32 4.97 9.71
CA PHE A 112 0.90 5.10 8.37
C PHE A 112 2.26 4.41 8.29
N VAL A 113 2.53 3.85 7.12
CA VAL A 113 3.87 3.44 6.70
C VAL A 113 4.19 4.13 5.37
N THR A 114 5.48 4.11 5.00
CA THR A 114 5.93 4.67 3.72
C THR A 114 6.65 3.57 2.96
N ASP A 115 6.31 3.39 1.68
CA ASP A 115 6.95 2.39 0.84
C ASP A 115 8.34 2.83 0.37
N PRO A 116 9.12 1.97 -0.32
CA PRO A 116 10.47 2.32 -0.76
C PRO A 116 10.57 3.53 -1.69
N ASP A 117 9.49 3.89 -2.39
CA ASP A 117 9.45 5.05 -3.29
C ASP A 117 8.80 6.28 -2.67
N GLY A 118 8.48 6.23 -1.38
CA GLY A 118 7.90 7.34 -0.65
C GLY A 118 6.37 7.40 -0.64
N TYR A 119 5.70 6.41 -1.21
CA TYR A 119 4.24 6.36 -1.20
C TYR A 119 3.73 6.01 0.20
N LYS A 120 2.82 6.82 0.71
CA LYS A 120 2.21 6.60 2.03
C LYS A 120 1.10 5.58 1.94
N ILE A 121 1.02 4.73 2.96
CA ILE A 121 0.01 3.68 3.09
C ILE A 121 -0.60 3.78 4.48
N GLU A 122 -1.93 3.89 4.52
CA GLU A 122 -2.68 3.93 5.77
C GLU A 122 -3.18 2.53 6.11
N PHE A 123 -2.86 2.07 7.32
CA PHE A 123 -3.44 0.85 7.89
C PHE A 123 -4.59 1.25 8.80
N LEU A 124 -5.77 0.69 8.54
CA LEU A 124 -7.00 0.98 9.28
C LEU A 124 -7.50 -0.26 10.00
N GLN A 125 -7.97 -0.07 11.23
CA GLN A 125 -8.70 -1.13 11.93
C GLN A 125 -9.97 -1.45 11.16
N ARG A 126 -10.19 -2.74 10.88
CA ARG A 126 -11.39 -3.20 10.18
C ARG A 126 -12.60 -3.10 11.09
N GLN A 127 -13.35 -2.03 10.92
CA GLN A 127 -14.57 -1.74 11.70
C GLN A 127 -15.39 -0.66 11.00
N GLY A 128 -16.70 -0.58 11.30
CA GLY A 128 -17.56 0.46 10.79
C GLY A 128 -17.50 0.60 9.28
N ARG A 129 -17.15 1.80 8.81
CA ARG A 129 -17.01 2.09 7.38
C ARG A 129 -15.91 1.27 6.70
N TYR A 130 -14.93 0.81 7.46
CA TYR A 130 -13.71 0.16 6.93
C TYR A 130 -13.75 -1.36 7.02
N LEU A 131 -14.93 -1.93 6.94
CA LEU A 131 -15.15 -3.37 6.86
C LEU A 131 -14.82 -3.94 5.49
#